data_4ed1df7edece6ea378abd99fea10aa1c
#
_entry.id   4ed1df7edece6ea378abd99fea10aa1c
#
_cell.length_a   1.000
_cell.length_b   1.000
_cell.length_c   1.000
_cell.angle_alpha   90.00
_cell.angle_beta   90.00
_cell.angle_gamma   90.00
#
_symmetry.space_group_name_H-M   'P 1'
#
loop_
_entity.id
_entity.type
_entity.pdbx_description
1 polymer ?
#
loop_
_entity_poly.entity_id
_entity_poly.type
_entity_poly.pdbx_seq_one_letter_code
_entity_poly.pdbx_strand_id
1 'polypeptide(L)'
;MDPIQANNYSIYFNDGSFVYLENLLKVETYSKIFVLVDENTNENCLPYFLSNLPTEIDIEIIEIEVGEENKNIYTCLDLWHTLIELGGDRKSIMLNLGGGVVTDLGGFVACTFKRGIDFINIPTTL
;
A
#
# COMPACT_ATOMS: atom_id res chain seq x y z
N MET A 1 6.94 18.29 9.88
CA MET A 1 7.18 16.97 9.28
C MET A 1 6.86 17.03 7.80
N ASP A 2 7.81 16.63 7.00
CA ASP A 2 7.58 16.59 5.55
C ASP A 2 6.74 15.37 5.23
N PRO A 3 5.57 15.54 4.67
CA PRO A 3 4.67 14.42 4.45
C PRO A 3 5.04 13.53 3.27
N ILE A 4 5.85 14.02 2.34
CA ILE A 4 6.02 13.34 1.07
C ILE A 4 7.47 13.34 0.62
N GLN A 5 7.90 12.19 0.13
CA GLN A 5 9.15 12.05 -0.59
C GLN A 5 8.79 11.68 -2.03
N ALA A 6 8.84 12.65 -2.91
CA ALA A 6 8.25 12.53 -4.24
C ALA A 6 8.84 11.39 -5.09
N ASN A 7 10.13 11.11 -4.99
CA ASN A 7 10.78 10.11 -5.83
C ASN A 7 10.70 8.67 -5.32
N ASN A 8 10.28 8.48 -4.07
CA ASN A 8 10.12 7.14 -3.51
C ASN A 8 8.73 6.93 -2.92
N TYR A 9 7.85 7.89 -3.10
CA TYR A 9 6.46 7.80 -2.65
C TYR A 9 6.29 7.50 -1.17
N SER A 10 7.23 7.94 -0.33
CA SER A 10 7.10 7.78 1.12
C SER A 10 6.25 8.91 1.68
N ILE A 11 5.24 8.54 2.44
CA ILE A 11 4.29 9.50 3.01
C ILE A 11 4.15 9.24 4.50
N TYR A 12 4.27 10.31 5.29
CA TYR A 12 4.03 10.23 6.72
C TYR A 12 2.53 10.34 7.00
N PHE A 13 2.10 9.68 8.06
CA PHE A 13 0.70 9.53 8.40
C PHE A 13 0.15 10.79 9.09
N ASN A 14 -0.18 11.81 8.32
CA ASN A 14 -0.72 13.07 8.83
C ASN A 14 -1.72 13.69 7.84
N ASP A 15 -2.33 14.80 8.23
CA ASP A 15 -3.37 15.46 7.41
C ASP A 15 -2.89 15.86 6.02
N GLY A 16 -1.66 16.35 5.92
CA GLY A 16 -1.08 16.72 4.62
C GLY A 16 -0.93 15.52 3.70
N SER A 17 -0.58 14.37 4.27
CA SER A 17 -0.46 13.13 3.51
C SER A 17 -1.79 12.66 2.96
N PHE A 18 -2.85 12.79 3.75
CA PHE A 18 -4.20 12.42 3.28
C PHE A 18 -4.67 13.31 2.15
N VAL A 19 -4.40 14.61 2.23
CA VAL A 19 -4.75 15.54 1.15
C VAL A 19 -4.01 15.17 -0.13
N TYR A 20 -2.73 14.84 -0.03
CA TYR A 20 -1.94 14.40 -1.19
C TYR A 20 -2.51 13.13 -1.81
N LEU A 21 -2.82 12.14 -0.99
CA LEU A 21 -3.39 10.88 -1.47
C LEU A 21 -4.73 11.10 -2.16
N GLU A 22 -5.60 11.89 -1.54
CA GLU A 22 -6.90 12.20 -2.12
C GLU A 22 -6.75 12.84 -3.49
N ASN A 23 -5.86 13.81 -3.62
CA ASN A 23 -5.62 14.48 -4.89
C ASN A 23 -5.03 13.52 -5.93
N LEU A 24 -4.07 12.69 -5.53
CA LEU A 24 -3.47 11.72 -6.44
C LEU A 24 -4.52 10.75 -6.98
N LEU A 25 -5.39 10.24 -6.11
CA LEU A 25 -6.42 9.29 -6.50
C LEU A 25 -7.50 9.91 -7.38
N LYS A 26 -7.67 11.22 -7.32
CA LYS A 26 -8.60 11.93 -8.20
C LYS A 26 -7.99 12.23 -9.56
N VAL A 27 -6.70 12.57 -9.60
CA VAL A 27 -6.02 12.97 -10.83
C VAL A 27 -5.69 11.76 -11.70
N GLU A 28 -5.20 10.68 -11.09
CA GLU A 28 -4.83 9.48 -11.80
C GLU A 28 -6.01 8.52 -11.91
N THR A 29 -6.10 7.81 -13.03
CA THR A 29 -7.18 6.87 -13.26
C THR A 29 -6.77 5.47 -12.81
N TYR A 30 -6.92 5.20 -11.52
CA TYR A 30 -6.63 3.87 -10.98
C TYR A 30 -7.89 3.00 -11.02
N SER A 31 -7.70 1.73 -11.36
CA SER A 31 -8.79 0.76 -11.41
C SER A 31 -9.10 0.17 -10.05
N LYS A 32 -8.09 0.06 -9.19
CA LYS A 32 -8.23 -0.58 -7.89
C LYS A 32 -7.10 -0.15 -6.96
N ILE A 33 -7.41 -0.07 -5.68
CA ILE A 33 -6.44 0.23 -4.63
C ILE A 33 -6.24 -1.04 -3.81
N PHE A 34 -4.98 -1.46 -3.66
CA PHE A 34 -4.62 -2.54 -2.74
C PHE A 34 -3.89 -1.93 -1.56
N VAL A 35 -4.39 -2.17 -0.35
CA VAL A 35 -3.72 -1.72 0.87
C VAL A 35 -3.05 -2.93 1.51
N LEU A 36 -1.73 -2.90 1.57
CA LEU A 36 -0.95 -3.96 2.19
C LEU A 36 -0.67 -3.60 3.64
N VAL A 37 -1.01 -4.48 4.54
CA VAL A 37 -0.82 -4.31 5.98
C VAL A 37 -0.26 -5.59 6.59
N ASP A 38 0.26 -5.50 7.82
CA ASP A 38 0.48 -6.68 8.65
C ASP A 38 -0.61 -6.72 9.74
N GLU A 39 -0.55 -7.74 10.60
CA GLU A 39 -1.56 -7.89 11.66
C GLU A 39 -1.65 -6.67 12.57
N ASN A 40 -0.51 -6.07 12.90
CA ASN A 40 -0.47 -4.91 13.80
C ASN A 40 -1.06 -3.67 13.15
N THR A 41 -0.70 -3.39 11.90
CA THR A 41 -1.21 -2.21 11.22
C THR A 41 -2.66 -2.39 10.79
N ASN A 42 -3.09 -3.63 10.52
CA ASN A 42 -4.48 -3.91 10.26
C ASN A 42 -5.35 -3.53 11.47
N GLU A 43 -4.91 -3.93 12.66
CA GLU A 43 -5.66 -3.66 13.89
C GLU A 43 -5.56 -2.20 14.32
N ASN A 44 -4.37 -1.62 14.29
CA ASN A 44 -4.10 -0.34 14.94
C ASN A 44 -4.11 0.88 14.02
N CYS A 45 -3.90 0.71 12.73
CA CYS A 45 -3.75 1.85 11.80
C CYS A 45 -4.80 1.87 10.69
N LEU A 46 -5.19 0.71 10.19
CA LEU A 46 -6.05 0.64 9.01
C LEU A 46 -7.41 1.33 9.19
N PRO A 47 -8.13 1.16 10.31
CA PRO A 47 -9.42 1.84 10.46
C PRO A 47 -9.30 3.36 10.37
N TYR A 48 -8.30 3.94 11.02
CA TYR A 48 -8.07 5.37 10.94
C TYR A 48 -7.70 5.79 9.53
N PHE A 49 -6.81 5.03 8.88
CA PHE A 49 -6.38 5.33 7.53
C PHE A 49 -7.56 5.34 6.56
N LEU A 50 -8.39 4.30 6.58
CA LEU A 50 -9.53 4.20 5.68
C LEU A 50 -10.57 5.28 5.95
N SER A 51 -10.77 5.66 7.20
CA SER A 51 -11.76 6.68 7.54
C SER A 51 -11.36 8.07 7.05
N ASN A 52 -10.07 8.28 6.77
CA ASN A 52 -9.55 9.55 6.28
C ASN A 52 -9.19 9.52 4.79
N LEU A 53 -9.51 8.45 4.08
CA LEU A 53 -9.20 8.32 2.66
C LEU A 53 -10.51 8.23 1.85
N PRO A 54 -11.15 9.36 1.56
CA PRO A 54 -12.37 9.33 0.78
C PRO A 54 -12.06 9.03 -0.69
N THR A 55 -12.55 7.90 -1.16
CA THR A 55 -12.38 7.50 -2.56
C THR A 55 -13.53 6.61 -2.97
N GLU A 56 -13.89 6.66 -4.27
CA GLU A 56 -14.88 5.75 -4.84
C GLU A 56 -14.23 4.55 -5.52
N ILE A 57 -12.89 4.53 -5.57
CA ILE A 57 -12.16 3.40 -6.16
C ILE A 57 -12.26 2.20 -5.22
N ASP A 58 -12.46 1.02 -5.78
CA ASP A 58 -12.53 -0.21 -4.99
C ASP A 58 -11.23 -0.43 -4.24
N ILE A 59 -11.34 -0.76 -2.96
CA ILE A 59 -10.20 -1.03 -2.08
C ILE A 59 -10.23 -2.49 -1.67
N GLU A 60 -9.09 -3.17 -1.84
CA GLU A 60 -8.88 -4.53 -1.34
C GLU A 60 -7.77 -4.49 -0.30
N ILE A 61 -8.00 -5.15 0.83
CA ILE A 61 -7.03 -5.19 1.92
C ILE A 61 -6.30 -6.53 1.85
N ILE A 62 -4.97 -6.48 1.90
CA ILE A 62 -4.14 -7.68 1.92
C ILE A 62 -3.31 -7.64 3.20
N GLU A 63 -3.43 -8.69 4.01
CA GLU A 63 -2.69 -8.78 5.27
C GLU A 63 -1.59 -9.83 5.15
N ILE A 64 -0.39 -9.49 5.61
CA ILE A 64 0.72 -10.44 5.74
C ILE A 64 1.03 -10.67 7.21
N GLU A 65 1.71 -11.78 7.50
CA GLU A 65 2.12 -12.07 8.86
C GLU A 65 3.23 -11.13 9.32
N VAL A 66 3.22 -10.81 10.60
CA VAL A 66 4.25 -9.97 11.21
C VAL A 66 5.56 -10.74 11.27
N GLY A 67 6.65 -10.05 11.02
CA GLY A 67 7.99 -10.58 11.27
C GLY A 67 8.90 -10.53 10.06
N GLU A 68 10.17 -10.28 10.30
CA GLU A 68 11.22 -10.17 9.28
C GLU A 68 11.38 -11.48 8.51
N GLU A 69 11.08 -12.61 9.12
CA GLU A 69 11.15 -13.93 8.49
C GLU A 69 10.17 -14.07 7.31
N ASN A 70 9.16 -13.23 7.25
CA ASN A 70 8.19 -13.24 6.15
C ASN A 70 8.66 -12.42 4.94
N LYS A 71 9.79 -11.77 5.05
CA LYS A 71 10.38 -11.00 3.97
C LYS A 71 11.19 -11.92 3.07
N ASN A 72 10.49 -12.71 2.26
CA ASN A 72 11.09 -13.72 1.40
C ASN A 72 10.30 -13.89 0.10
N ILE A 73 10.87 -14.70 -0.82
CA ILE A 73 10.28 -14.85 -2.16
C ILE A 73 8.93 -15.58 -2.12
N TYR A 74 8.72 -16.46 -1.14
CA TYR A 74 7.44 -17.19 -1.05
C TYR A 74 6.30 -16.24 -0.72
N THR A 75 6.55 -15.29 0.18
CA THR A 75 5.58 -14.25 0.49
C THR A 75 5.30 -13.39 -0.76
N CYS A 76 6.32 -13.06 -1.52
CA CYS A 76 6.14 -12.32 -2.77
C CYS A 76 5.28 -13.10 -3.77
N LEU A 77 5.52 -14.41 -3.91
CA LEU A 77 4.69 -15.26 -4.78
C LEU A 77 3.23 -15.23 -4.36
N ASP A 78 2.98 -15.36 -3.06
CA ASP A 78 1.62 -15.31 -2.53
C ASP A 78 0.97 -13.96 -2.81
N LEU A 79 1.72 -12.88 -2.66
CA LEU A 79 1.19 -11.55 -2.94
C LEU A 79 0.87 -11.35 -4.42
N TRP A 80 1.74 -11.80 -5.33
CA TRP A 80 1.45 -11.74 -6.77
C TRP A 80 0.18 -12.51 -7.11
N HIS A 81 0.02 -13.73 -6.57
CA HIS A 81 -1.19 -14.51 -6.79
C HIS A 81 -2.42 -13.82 -6.23
N THR A 82 -2.32 -13.26 -5.04
CA THR A 82 -3.43 -12.55 -4.41
C THR A 82 -3.85 -11.34 -5.24
N LEU A 83 -2.90 -10.56 -5.74
CA LEU A 83 -3.21 -9.43 -6.60
C LEU A 83 -3.97 -9.85 -7.85
N ILE A 84 -3.55 -10.96 -8.47
CA ILE A 84 -4.23 -11.48 -9.66
C ILE A 84 -5.64 -11.92 -9.31
N GLU A 85 -5.79 -12.69 -8.23
CA GLU A 85 -7.10 -13.20 -7.81
C GLU A 85 -8.09 -12.10 -7.47
N LEU A 86 -7.60 -10.99 -6.92
CA LEU A 86 -8.44 -9.85 -6.54
C LEU A 86 -8.65 -8.85 -7.68
N GLY A 87 -8.20 -9.19 -8.88
CA GLY A 87 -8.47 -8.37 -10.06
C GLY A 87 -7.47 -7.26 -10.30
N GLY A 88 -6.26 -7.39 -9.78
CA GLY A 88 -5.20 -6.41 -10.02
C GLY A 88 -4.80 -6.34 -11.49
N ASP A 89 -4.53 -5.15 -11.97
CA ASP A 89 -4.08 -4.90 -13.33
C ASP A 89 -3.03 -3.78 -13.34
N ARG A 90 -2.61 -3.36 -14.52
CA ARG A 90 -1.56 -2.34 -14.64
C ARG A 90 -1.99 -0.95 -14.17
N LYS A 91 -3.26 -0.74 -13.98
CA LYS A 91 -3.83 0.51 -13.47
C LYS A 91 -4.11 0.47 -11.98
N SER A 92 -3.69 -0.59 -11.30
CA SER A 92 -3.81 -0.70 -9.86
C SER A 92 -2.75 0.15 -9.16
N ILE A 93 -3.01 0.50 -7.90
CA ILE A 93 -2.02 1.14 -7.03
C ILE A 93 -1.94 0.38 -5.72
N MET A 94 -0.73 0.24 -5.17
CA MET A 94 -0.52 -0.35 -3.85
C MET A 94 -0.21 0.73 -2.82
N LEU A 95 -0.91 0.69 -1.71
CA LEU A 95 -0.62 1.53 -0.56
C LEU A 95 -0.08 0.62 0.54
N ASN A 96 1.21 0.77 0.84
CA ASN A 96 1.90 -0.10 1.80
C ASN A 96 1.90 0.57 3.17
N LEU A 97 0.99 0.13 4.04
CA LEU A 97 0.75 0.74 5.34
C LEU A 97 1.40 -0.10 6.44
N GLY A 98 2.57 0.33 6.89
CA GLY A 98 3.25 -0.42 7.95
C GLY A 98 4.72 -0.06 8.10
N GLY A 99 5.44 -0.95 8.75
CA GLY A 99 6.88 -0.79 8.97
C GLY A 99 7.71 -1.34 7.81
N GLY A 100 9.01 -1.56 8.06
CA GLY A 100 9.97 -1.92 7.03
C GLY A 100 9.63 -3.18 6.23
N VAL A 101 9.12 -4.21 6.89
CA VAL A 101 8.76 -5.45 6.18
C VAL A 101 7.64 -5.21 5.19
N VAL A 102 6.60 -4.49 5.60
CA VAL A 102 5.45 -4.19 4.74
C VAL A 102 5.87 -3.33 3.55
N THR A 103 6.63 -2.26 3.80
CA THR A 103 7.03 -1.35 2.74
C THR A 103 8.02 -1.99 1.77
N ASP A 104 8.95 -2.80 2.28
CA ASP A 104 9.92 -3.50 1.42
C ASP A 104 9.24 -4.54 0.54
N LEU A 105 8.39 -5.39 1.12
CA LEU A 105 7.64 -6.38 0.35
C LEU A 105 6.69 -5.73 -0.65
N GLY A 106 5.91 -4.76 -0.19
CA GLY A 106 4.95 -4.09 -1.06
C GLY A 106 5.61 -3.34 -2.21
N GLY A 107 6.72 -2.66 -1.94
CA GLY A 107 7.47 -1.97 -3.00
C GLY A 107 8.03 -2.93 -4.02
N PHE A 108 8.62 -4.04 -3.58
CA PHE A 108 9.16 -5.04 -4.49
C PHE A 108 8.05 -5.69 -5.32
N VAL A 109 6.97 -6.08 -4.69
CA VAL A 109 5.83 -6.71 -5.37
C VAL A 109 5.22 -5.75 -6.39
N ALA A 110 5.05 -4.47 -6.03
CA ALA A 110 4.52 -3.48 -6.95
C ALA A 110 5.43 -3.27 -8.16
N CYS A 111 6.74 -3.20 -7.95
CA CYS A 111 7.69 -3.01 -9.04
C CYS A 111 7.75 -4.20 -10.00
N THR A 112 7.38 -5.38 -9.56
CA THR A 112 7.49 -6.60 -10.35
C THR A 112 6.15 -7.13 -10.86
N PHE A 113 5.04 -6.62 -10.36
CA PHE A 113 3.72 -7.03 -10.79
C PHE A 113 3.38 -6.40 -12.14
N LYS A 114 3.14 -7.21 -13.14
CA LYS A 114 2.74 -6.75 -14.49
C LYS A 114 3.63 -5.62 -15.04
N ARG A 115 4.94 -5.75 -14.87
CA ARG A 115 5.96 -4.78 -15.28
C ARG A 115 5.98 -3.52 -14.43
N GLY A 116 5.35 -3.55 -13.29
CA GLY A 116 5.35 -2.45 -12.35
C GLY A 116 4.02 -1.72 -12.30
N ILE A 117 3.51 -1.54 -11.09
CA ILE A 117 2.36 -0.70 -10.81
C ILE A 117 2.80 0.37 -9.81
N ASP A 118 2.05 1.45 -9.75
CA ASP A 118 2.33 2.53 -8.80
C ASP A 118 2.17 2.04 -7.38
N PHE A 119 2.99 2.58 -6.48
CA PHE A 119 2.86 2.28 -5.05
C PHE A 119 3.25 3.48 -4.21
N ILE A 120 2.72 3.54 -3.01
CA ILE A 120 3.05 4.57 -2.03
C ILE A 120 3.31 3.88 -0.71
N ASN A 121 4.43 4.20 -0.07
CA ASN A 121 4.74 3.71 1.26
C ASN A 121 4.20 4.68 2.30
N ILE A 122 3.46 4.13 3.26
CA ILE A 122 2.90 4.91 4.36
C ILE A 122 3.47 4.33 5.65
N PRO A 123 4.63 4.83 6.09
CA PRO A 123 5.29 4.30 7.28
C PRO A 123 4.46 4.59 8.53
N THR A 124 4.46 3.64 9.43
CA THR A 124 3.80 3.79 10.72
C THR A 124 4.82 3.68 11.84
N THR A 125 4.48 4.21 12.99
CA THR A 125 5.35 4.21 14.17
C THR A 125 4.87 3.26 15.26
N LEU A 126 4.33 2.17 14.87
CA LEU A 126 3.88 1.17 15.83
C LEU A 126 5.03 0.51 16.56
#